data_881de91799c6b0171fabaa2af667d262
#
_entry.id   881de91799c6b0171fabaa2af667d262
#
_cell.length_a   1.000
_cell.length_b   1.000
_cell.length_c   1.000
_cell.angle_alpha   90.00
_cell.angle_beta   90.00
_cell.angle_gamma   90.00
#
_symmetry.space_group_name_H-M   'P 1'
#
loop_
_entity.id
_entity.type
_entity.pdbx_description
1 polymer ?
#
loop_
_entity_poly.entity_id
_entity_poly.type
_entity_poly.pdbx_seq_one_letter_code
_entity_poly.pdbx_strand_id
1 'polypeptide(L)'
;MTSPDLPSLQPSVRRALPTPLKRPSPPPALVAALSREPKLVAKYPELGAFLRHRWADAAFMTAAGMAAATGLPVTTLLRLLSLLGYPRFRSFREAVRDQLRGRVR
;
A
#
# COMPACT_ATOMS: atom_id res chain seq x y z
N MET A 1 -39.41 -7.40 28.35
CA MET A 1 -38.84 -7.36 28.15
C MET A 1 -38.21 -7.13 27.58
N THR A 2 -37.97 -7.16 27.41
CA THR A 2 -37.36 -7.06 27.02
C THR A 2 -36.67 -6.65 26.43
N SER A 3 -36.69 -6.23 26.26
CA SER A 3 -36.03 -5.69 25.77
C SER A 3 -34.92 -5.95 25.45
N PRO A 4 -34.50 -6.48 25.78
CA PRO A 4 -33.26 -6.83 25.56
C PRO A 4 -32.95 -7.06 24.29
N ASP A 5 -33.60 -7.46 23.73
CA ASP A 5 -33.33 -7.67 22.53
C ASP A 5 -32.77 -6.65 21.85
N LEU A 6 -32.90 -5.57 22.18
CA LEU A 6 -32.31 -4.55 21.54
C LEU A 6 -30.96 -4.65 21.40
N PRO A 7 -30.25 -5.00 22.32
CA PRO A 7 -28.83 -5.07 22.27
C PRO A 7 -28.35 -5.91 21.21
N SER A 8 -28.99 -6.91 20.96
CA SER A 8 -28.48 -7.79 19.99
C SER A 8 -28.36 -7.16 18.68
N LEU A 9 -29.07 -6.16 18.43
CA LEU A 9 -28.94 -5.55 17.19
C LEU A 9 -27.70 -4.90 17.00
N GLN A 10 -27.18 -4.29 17.99
CA GLN A 10 -25.98 -3.59 17.82
C GLN A 10 -24.87 -4.43 17.47
N PRO A 11 -24.70 -5.54 18.04
CA PRO A 11 -23.59 -6.38 17.69
C PRO A 11 -23.63 -6.74 16.24
N SER A 12 -24.75 -6.94 15.72
CA SER A 12 -24.82 -7.32 14.35
C SER A 12 -24.35 -6.26 13.44
N VAL A 13 -24.72 -5.07 13.72
CA VAL A 13 -24.31 -4.00 12.91
C VAL A 13 -22.84 -3.82 12.93
N ARG A 14 -22.27 -3.93 14.07
CA ARG A 14 -20.87 -3.77 14.17
C ARG A 14 -20.12 -4.79 13.42
N ARG A 15 -20.62 -5.95 13.33
CA ARG A 15 -19.93 -6.96 12.63
C ARG A 15 -19.77 -6.66 11.21
N ALA A 16 -20.63 -5.93 10.65
CA ALA A 16 -20.50 -5.61 9.27
C ALA A 16 -19.38 -4.64 9.03
N LEU A 17 -19.00 -3.88 10.02
CA LEU A 17 -17.98 -2.92 9.84
C LEU A 17 -16.59 -3.46 9.67
N PRO A 18 -16.21 -4.51 10.31
CA PRO A 18 -14.86 -4.99 10.18
C PRO A 18 -14.46 -5.20 8.76
N THR A 19 -15.34 -5.65 7.95
CA THR A 19 -15.01 -5.90 6.58
C THR A 19 -14.54 -4.65 5.86
N PRO A 20 -15.26 -3.57 5.93
CA PRO A 20 -14.81 -2.38 5.25
C PRO A 20 -13.57 -1.79 5.86
N LEU A 21 -13.28 -2.12 7.07
CA LEU A 21 -12.13 -1.58 7.71
C LEU A 21 -10.86 -2.30 7.34
N LYS A 22 -10.98 -3.44 6.72
CA LYS A 22 -9.83 -4.20 6.34
C LYS A 22 -9.09 -3.48 5.24
N ARG A 23 -7.82 -3.28 5.41
CA ARG A 23 -7.03 -2.61 4.41
C ARG A 23 -6.72 -3.53 3.26
N PRO A 24 -6.66 -3.00 2.05
CA PRO A 24 -6.22 -3.81 0.92
C PRO A 24 -4.76 -4.21 1.11
N SER A 25 -4.41 -5.32 0.55
CA SER A 25 -3.04 -5.80 0.61
C SER A 25 -2.21 -5.17 -0.50
N PRO A 26 -0.90 -5.02 -0.29
CA PRO A 26 -0.05 -4.49 -1.35
C PRO A 26 -0.04 -5.40 -2.56
N PRO A 27 0.29 -4.88 -3.74
CA PRO A 27 0.37 -5.71 -4.93
C PRO A 27 1.33 -6.87 -4.71
N PRO A 28 0.95 -8.08 -5.10
CA PRO A 28 1.84 -9.23 -4.89
C PRO A 28 3.19 -9.08 -5.57
N ALA A 29 3.22 -8.46 -6.73
CA ALA A 29 4.49 -8.24 -7.41
C ALA A 29 5.40 -7.33 -6.62
N LEU A 30 4.84 -6.34 -5.93
CA LEU A 30 5.63 -5.44 -5.10
C LEU A 30 6.20 -6.19 -3.90
N VAL A 31 5.37 -7.00 -3.25
CA VAL A 31 5.82 -7.78 -2.11
C VAL A 31 6.95 -8.73 -2.53
N ALA A 32 6.78 -9.38 -3.66
CA ALA A 32 7.82 -10.28 -4.16
C ALA A 32 9.10 -9.53 -4.48
N ALA A 33 8.98 -8.33 -5.05
CA ALA A 33 10.16 -7.54 -5.38
C ALA A 33 10.92 -7.14 -4.13
N LEU A 34 10.20 -6.73 -3.08
CA LEU A 34 10.84 -6.36 -1.83
C LEU A 34 11.56 -7.54 -1.20
N SER A 35 10.99 -8.73 -1.34
CA SER A 35 11.62 -9.94 -0.80
C SER A 35 12.89 -10.30 -1.56
N ARG A 36 12.95 -9.95 -2.83
CA ARG A 36 14.14 -10.25 -3.62
C ARG A 36 15.26 -9.24 -3.39
N GLU A 37 14.97 -8.11 -2.79
CA GLU A 37 15.94 -7.04 -2.61
C GLU A 37 16.13 -6.69 -1.14
N PRO A 38 16.60 -7.63 -0.33
CA PRO A 38 16.74 -7.36 1.10
C PRO A 38 17.76 -6.28 1.40
N LYS A 39 18.79 -6.17 0.59
CA LYS A 39 19.80 -5.13 0.82
C LYS A 39 19.24 -3.75 0.56
N LEU A 40 18.39 -3.63 -0.44
CA LEU A 40 17.77 -2.37 -0.76
C LEU A 40 16.87 -1.94 0.40
N VAL A 41 16.08 -2.87 0.92
CA VAL A 41 15.19 -2.57 2.03
C VAL A 41 15.98 -2.18 3.27
N ALA A 42 17.09 -2.86 3.51
CA ALA A 42 17.91 -2.55 4.67
C ALA A 42 18.57 -1.18 4.53
N LYS A 43 19.00 -0.82 3.34
CA LYS A 43 19.67 0.45 3.12
C LYS A 43 18.70 1.62 3.10
N TYR A 44 17.48 1.39 2.66
CA TYR A 44 16.48 2.44 2.56
C TYR A 44 15.23 2.05 3.35
N PRO A 45 15.34 2.05 4.67
CA PRO A 45 14.24 1.54 5.50
C PRO A 45 12.96 2.35 5.37
N GLU A 46 13.07 3.64 5.10
CA GLU A 46 11.87 4.46 4.97
C GLU A 46 11.13 4.14 3.69
N LEU A 47 11.85 3.81 2.62
CA LEU A 47 11.19 3.38 1.41
C LEU A 47 10.49 2.05 1.64
N GLY A 48 11.17 1.12 2.28
CA GLY A 48 10.58 -0.17 2.58
C GLY A 48 9.32 -0.04 3.42
N ALA A 49 9.36 0.82 4.43
CA ALA A 49 8.20 1.04 5.28
C ALA A 49 7.06 1.66 4.49
N PHE A 50 7.36 2.63 3.61
CA PHE A 50 6.33 3.23 2.78
C PHE A 50 5.67 2.17 1.90
N LEU A 51 6.47 1.35 1.25
CA LEU A 51 5.94 0.36 0.33
C LEU A 51 5.15 -0.74 1.04
N ARG A 52 5.43 -0.99 2.30
CA ARG A 52 4.68 -1.98 3.06
C ARG A 52 3.42 -1.42 3.69
N HIS A 53 3.48 -0.19 4.17
CA HIS A 53 2.41 0.36 4.99
C HIS A 53 1.67 1.52 4.37
N ARG A 54 2.28 2.22 3.43
CA ARG A 54 1.66 3.39 2.81
C ARG A 54 1.62 3.29 1.29
N TRP A 55 1.78 2.09 0.77
CA TRP A 55 1.82 1.91 -0.68
C TRP A 55 0.60 2.50 -1.39
N ALA A 56 -0.56 2.43 -0.75
CA ALA A 56 -1.79 2.91 -1.37
C ALA A 56 -1.78 4.43 -1.57
N ASP A 57 -1.04 5.15 -0.75
CA ASP A 57 -0.98 6.59 -0.87
C ASP A 57 -0.38 6.99 -2.22
N ALA A 58 0.46 6.16 -2.78
CA ALA A 58 1.12 6.47 -4.04
C ALA A 58 0.15 6.64 -5.19
N ALA A 59 -1.07 6.13 -5.06
CA ALA A 59 -2.07 6.29 -6.09
C ALA A 59 -2.38 7.76 -6.36
N PHE A 60 -2.16 8.60 -5.34
CA PHE A 60 -2.50 10.01 -5.41
C PHE A 60 -1.27 10.93 -5.30
N MET A 61 -0.08 10.37 -5.42
CA MET A 61 1.14 11.14 -5.24
C MET A 61 1.89 11.30 -6.54
N THR A 62 2.72 12.32 -6.58
CA THR A 62 3.68 12.47 -7.65
C THR A 62 4.99 11.83 -7.21
N ALA A 63 5.92 11.66 -8.15
CA ALA A 63 7.23 11.14 -7.81
C ALA A 63 7.91 12.04 -6.79
N ALA A 64 7.78 13.36 -6.96
CA ALA A 64 8.38 14.30 -6.02
C ALA A 64 7.76 14.16 -4.64
N GLY A 65 6.44 13.98 -4.58
CA GLY A 65 5.75 13.80 -3.30
C GLY A 65 6.19 12.54 -2.60
N MET A 66 6.32 11.45 -3.33
CA MET A 66 6.76 10.20 -2.74
C MET A 66 8.22 10.30 -2.30
N ALA A 67 9.05 10.98 -3.09
CA ALA A 67 10.43 11.17 -2.71
C ALA A 67 10.53 11.92 -1.39
N ALA A 68 9.72 12.98 -1.24
CA ALA A 68 9.71 13.72 0.01
C ALA A 68 9.23 12.85 1.17
N ALA A 69 8.22 12.03 0.95
CA ALA A 69 7.69 11.17 2.00
C ALA A 69 8.68 10.11 2.45
N THR A 70 9.57 9.70 1.56
CA THR A 70 10.55 8.66 1.87
C THR A 70 11.93 9.24 2.21
N GLY A 71 12.07 10.58 2.12
CA GLY A 71 13.34 11.22 2.41
C GLY A 71 14.41 10.96 1.37
N LEU A 72 14.03 10.70 0.14
CA LEU A 72 14.97 10.38 -0.92
C LEU A 72 14.95 11.42 -2.02
N PRO A 73 16.07 11.63 -2.70
CA PRO A 73 16.03 12.41 -3.94
C PRO A 73 15.18 11.70 -4.98
N VAL A 74 14.51 12.44 -5.83
CA VAL A 74 13.64 11.85 -6.83
C VAL A 74 14.39 10.85 -7.72
N THR A 75 15.59 11.21 -8.15
CA THR A 75 16.36 10.31 -9.01
C THR A 75 16.67 9.00 -8.32
N THR A 76 16.97 9.05 -7.02
CA THR A 76 17.23 7.85 -6.27
C THR A 76 15.96 7.01 -6.15
N LEU A 77 14.85 7.65 -5.84
CA LEU A 77 13.58 6.96 -5.74
C LEU A 77 13.26 6.24 -7.04
N LEU A 78 13.40 6.93 -8.17
CA LEU A 78 13.07 6.34 -9.46
C LEU A 78 13.98 5.16 -9.79
N ARG A 79 15.26 5.27 -9.45
CA ARG A 79 16.18 4.18 -9.67
C ARG A 79 15.80 2.96 -8.83
N LEU A 80 15.44 3.19 -7.58
CA LEU A 80 15.07 2.09 -6.71
C LEU A 80 13.77 1.42 -7.17
N LEU A 81 12.81 2.20 -7.61
CA LEU A 81 11.58 1.61 -8.15
C LEU A 81 11.88 0.80 -9.41
N SER A 82 12.82 1.26 -10.21
CA SER A 82 13.20 0.51 -11.40
C SER A 82 13.78 -0.84 -11.01
N LEU A 83 14.59 -0.89 -9.96
CA LEU A 83 15.14 -2.15 -9.48
C LEU A 83 14.04 -3.08 -8.98
N LEU A 84 12.96 -2.51 -8.50
CA LEU A 84 11.83 -3.32 -8.03
C LEU A 84 10.90 -3.75 -9.16
N GLY A 85 11.21 -3.35 -10.39
CA GLY A 85 10.40 -3.77 -11.52
C GLY A 85 9.47 -2.71 -12.07
N TYR A 86 9.63 -1.47 -11.62
CA TYR A 86 8.79 -0.37 -12.07
C TYR A 86 9.67 0.68 -12.72
N PRO A 87 9.91 0.58 -14.03
CA PRO A 87 10.88 1.46 -14.70
C PRO A 87 10.48 2.92 -14.70
N ARG A 88 9.21 3.21 -14.49
CA ARG A 88 8.73 4.57 -14.41
C ARG A 88 7.81 4.71 -13.22
N PHE A 89 7.79 5.90 -12.64
CA PHE A 89 6.87 6.14 -11.53
C PHE A 89 5.42 5.88 -11.94
N ARG A 90 5.10 6.22 -13.19
CA ARG A 90 3.77 5.97 -13.70
C ARG A 90 3.42 4.48 -13.64
N SER A 91 4.36 3.62 -13.99
CA SER A 91 4.13 2.17 -13.94
C SER A 91 3.80 1.74 -12.52
N PHE A 92 4.56 2.25 -11.56
CA PHE A 92 4.33 1.93 -10.17
C PHE A 92 2.96 2.44 -9.72
N ARG A 93 2.63 3.67 -10.06
CA ARG A 93 1.36 4.25 -9.66
C ARG A 93 0.18 3.49 -10.27
N GLU A 94 0.31 3.06 -11.52
CA GLU A 94 -0.74 2.29 -12.15
C GLU A 94 -0.93 0.94 -11.47
N ALA A 95 0.16 0.30 -11.08
CA ALA A 95 0.06 -0.96 -10.37
C ALA A 95 -0.66 -0.78 -9.03
N VAL A 96 -0.37 0.32 -8.34
CA VAL A 96 -1.04 0.63 -7.10
C VAL A 96 -2.53 0.87 -7.34
N ARG A 97 -2.85 1.64 -8.36
CA ARG A 97 -4.26 1.92 -8.66
C ARG A 97 -5.02 0.67 -9.04
N ASP A 98 -4.39 -0.22 -9.80
CA ASP A 98 -5.02 -1.47 -10.19
C ASP A 98 -5.29 -2.33 -8.97
N GLN A 99 -4.37 -2.36 -8.04
CA GLN A 99 -4.56 -3.12 -6.81
C GLN A 99 -5.73 -2.56 -6.01
N LEU A 100 -5.85 -1.23 -5.94
CA LEU A 100 -6.94 -0.61 -5.21
C LEU A 100 -8.28 -0.84 -5.87
N ARG A 101 -8.30 -0.98 -7.19
CA ARG A 101 -9.54 -1.26 -7.90
C ARG A 101 -9.89 -2.72 -7.88
N GLY A 102 -9.03 -3.56 -7.35
CA GLY A 102 -9.27 -4.98 -7.36
C GLY A 102 -8.98 -5.64 -8.68
N ARG A 103 -8.20 -4.99 -9.53
CA ARG A 103 -7.87 -5.55 -10.84
C ARG A 103 -6.57 -6.29 -10.81
N VAL A 104 -6.44 -7.19 -9.92
CA VAL A 104 -5.23 -7.95 -9.79
C VAL A 104 -5.21 -9.04 -10.81
N ARG A 105 -4.09 -9.21 -11.47
CA ARG A 105 -3.96 -10.28 -12.45
C ARG A 105 -2.97 -11.29 -12.00
#